data_a298c5cfe07bc4c739f25f1230ff4971
#
_entry.id   a298c5cfe07bc4c739f25f1230ff4971
#
_cell.length_a   1.000
_cell.length_b   1.000
_cell.length_c   1.000
_cell.angle_alpha   90.00
_cell.angle_beta   90.00
_cell.angle_gamma   90.00
#
_symmetry.space_group_name_H-M   'P 1'
#
loop_
_entity.id
_entity.type
_entity.pdbx_description
1 polymer ?
#
loop_
_entity_poly.entity_id
_entity_poly.type
_entity_poly.pdbx_seq_one_letter_code
_entity_poly.pdbx_strand_id
1 'polypeptide(L)'
;MFFHDKLPPSKIPPQSKAQEMRYVSKKAMLNVVEKEYNKTLALIRATAEAGYTDFTTYEISRNIDEVIQKLKNDGFEIDNKLDSEYPYLTIKW
;
A
#
# COMPACT_ATOMS: atom_id res chain seq x y z
N MET A 1 -6.41 15.52 -36.93
CA MET A 1 -6.20 15.28 -36.79
C MET A 1 -5.80 14.85 -36.65
N PHE A 2 -5.73 15.03 -36.42
CA PHE A 2 -5.41 14.63 -36.16
C PHE A 2 -4.90 14.33 -35.77
N PHE A 3 -4.91 14.42 -35.41
CA PHE A 3 -4.62 14.01 -34.90
C PHE A 3 -4.27 13.59 -34.64
N HIS A 4 -4.36 13.64 -34.61
CA HIS A 4 -4.22 13.14 -34.16
C HIS A 4 -3.86 12.69 -33.87
N ASP A 5 -3.94 12.81 -33.95
CA ASP A 5 -3.60 12.42 -33.49
C ASP A 5 -3.00 11.97 -32.99
N LYS A 6 -3.09 12.11 -32.66
CA LYS A 6 -2.36 11.84 -32.18
C LYS A 6 -2.00 11.69 -31.24
N LEU A 7 -2.01 11.37 -30.85
CA LEU A 7 -1.87 11.07 -29.84
C LEU A 7 -1.19 10.79 -29.31
N PRO A 8 -0.83 11.11 -28.74
CA PRO A 8 0.08 10.63 -28.12
C PRO A 8 -0.15 9.59 -27.45
N PRO A 9 0.11 9.08 -27.54
CA PRO A 9 -0.26 8.03 -27.05
C PRO A 9 0.07 7.56 -25.87
N SER A 10 0.81 7.60 -25.55
CA SER A 10 1.08 7.01 -24.44
C SER A 10 0.20 7.31 -23.48
N LYS A 11 -0.42 8.20 -23.63
CA LYS A 11 -1.29 8.47 -22.81
C LYS A 11 -2.27 7.47 -22.83
N ILE A 12 -3.04 7.31 -21.89
CA ILE A 12 -4.00 6.39 -21.83
C ILE A 12 -5.05 6.77 -22.73
N PRO A 13 -5.22 6.12 -23.81
CA PRO A 13 -6.27 6.46 -24.66
C PRO A 13 -7.51 5.99 -24.00
N PRO A 14 -8.42 6.81 -23.76
CA PRO A 14 -9.63 6.41 -23.10
C PRO A 14 -10.44 5.62 -24.07
N GLN A 15 -10.23 4.35 -24.05
CA GLN A 15 -10.99 3.47 -24.87
C GLN A 15 -12.43 3.40 -24.38
N SER A 16 -12.62 3.50 -23.07
CA SER A 16 -13.96 3.42 -22.50
C SER A 16 -13.95 4.07 -21.14
N LYS A 17 -15.11 4.39 -20.63
CA LYS A 17 -15.23 4.93 -19.27
C LYS A 17 -14.78 3.92 -18.24
N ALA A 18 -15.02 2.64 -18.50
CA ALA A 18 -14.61 1.60 -17.56
C ALA A 18 -13.10 1.54 -17.44
N GLN A 19 -12.39 1.67 -18.54
CA GLN A 19 -10.93 1.67 -18.50
C GLN A 19 -10.39 2.89 -17.79
N GLU A 20 -11.00 4.02 -18.03
CA GLU A 20 -10.64 5.25 -17.36
C GLU A 20 -10.79 5.11 -15.86
N MET A 21 -11.91 4.51 -15.43
CA MET A 21 -12.17 4.32 -14.01
C MET A 21 -11.20 3.35 -13.39
N ARG A 22 -10.80 2.30 -14.11
CA ARG A 22 -9.81 1.36 -13.60
C ARG A 22 -8.49 2.06 -13.35
N TYR A 23 -8.10 2.94 -14.26
CA TYR A 23 -6.86 3.69 -14.09
C TYR A 23 -6.93 4.59 -12.86
N VAL A 24 -8.03 5.32 -12.71
CA VAL A 24 -8.23 6.22 -11.57
C VAL A 24 -8.22 5.43 -10.27
N SER A 25 -8.91 4.29 -10.24
CA SER A 25 -8.97 3.45 -9.05
C SER A 25 -7.59 2.92 -8.67
N LYS A 26 -6.84 2.46 -9.64
CA LYS A 26 -5.51 1.92 -9.38
C LYS A 26 -4.60 3.00 -8.81
N LYS A 27 -4.67 4.19 -9.36
CA LYS A 27 -3.85 5.29 -8.91
C LYS A 27 -4.23 5.70 -7.48
N ALA A 28 -5.53 5.75 -7.20
CA ALA A 28 -6.01 6.09 -5.87
C ALA A 28 -5.58 5.03 -4.86
N MET A 29 -5.63 3.75 -5.24
CA MET A 29 -5.22 2.68 -4.36
C MET A 29 -3.74 2.80 -3.99
N LEU A 30 -2.89 3.14 -4.96
CA LEU A 30 -1.47 3.30 -4.68
C LEU A 30 -1.23 4.43 -3.69
N ASN A 31 -2.01 5.52 -3.78
CA ASN A 31 -1.89 6.61 -2.83
C ASN A 31 -2.30 6.19 -1.42
N VAL A 32 -3.35 5.37 -1.32
CA VAL A 32 -3.81 4.87 -0.02
C VAL A 32 -2.76 3.97 0.60
N VAL A 33 -2.18 3.07 -0.20
CA VAL A 33 -1.13 2.18 0.28
C VAL A 33 0.06 2.98 0.80
N GLU A 34 0.44 4.02 0.07
CA GLU A 34 1.56 4.86 0.46
C GLU A 34 1.29 5.55 1.79
N LYS A 35 0.09 6.07 1.98
CA LYS A 35 -0.30 6.72 3.23
C LYS A 35 -0.27 5.74 4.40
N GLU A 36 -0.79 4.54 4.19
CA GLU A 36 -0.83 3.53 5.25
C GLU A 36 0.57 3.07 5.60
N TYR A 37 1.42 2.90 4.60
CA TYR A 37 2.79 2.53 4.81
C TYR A 37 3.52 3.59 5.65
N ASN A 38 3.35 4.86 5.29
CA ASN A 38 3.99 5.96 6.02
C ASN A 38 3.48 6.06 7.45
N LYS A 39 2.18 5.86 7.66
CA LYS A 39 1.60 5.85 8.99
C LYS A 39 2.20 4.73 9.83
N THR A 40 2.32 3.55 9.24
CA THR A 40 2.88 2.40 9.93
C THR A 40 4.34 2.65 10.29
N LEU A 41 5.10 3.24 9.38
CA LEU A 41 6.49 3.58 9.65
C LEU A 41 6.62 4.55 10.82
N ALA A 42 5.71 5.52 10.92
CA ALA A 42 5.73 6.46 12.02
C ALA A 42 5.49 5.76 13.35
N LEU A 43 4.58 4.78 13.38
CA LEU A 43 4.30 4.01 14.59
C LEU A 43 5.49 3.11 14.94
N ILE A 44 6.12 2.52 13.94
CA ILE A 44 7.31 1.71 14.14
C ILE A 44 8.42 2.57 14.74
N ARG A 45 8.63 3.77 14.20
CA ARG A 45 9.67 4.66 14.69
C ARG A 45 9.41 5.04 16.16
N ALA A 46 8.17 5.39 16.48
CA ALA A 46 7.83 5.74 17.86
C ALA A 46 8.09 4.57 18.82
N THR A 47 7.76 3.36 18.36
CA THR A 47 7.97 2.15 19.15
C THR A 47 9.47 1.87 19.34
N ALA A 48 10.25 2.06 18.27
CA ALA A 48 11.69 1.87 18.35
C ALA A 48 12.33 2.90 19.27
N GLU A 49 11.87 4.14 19.23
CA GLU A 49 12.39 5.18 20.10
C GLU A 49 12.09 4.91 21.55
N ALA A 50 11.05 4.12 21.82
CA ALA A 50 10.73 3.71 23.18
C ALA A 50 11.53 2.48 23.61
N GLY A 51 12.38 1.95 22.75
CA GLY A 51 13.27 0.85 23.11
C GLY A 51 12.78 -0.53 22.71
N TYR A 52 11.69 -0.63 21.98
CA TYR A 52 11.17 -1.92 21.54
C TYR A 52 11.71 -2.31 20.18
N THR A 53 11.64 -3.61 19.87
CA THR A 53 12.13 -4.12 18.61
C THR A 53 11.01 -4.78 17.79
N ASP A 54 9.76 -4.59 18.21
CA ASP A 54 8.63 -5.08 17.46
C ASP A 54 7.42 -4.18 17.69
N PHE A 55 6.45 -4.31 16.83
CA PHE A 55 5.22 -3.54 16.88
C PHE A 55 4.08 -4.41 16.38
N THR A 56 3.01 -4.51 17.16
CA THR A 56 1.85 -5.31 16.79
C THR A 56 0.67 -4.38 16.55
N THR A 57 -0.03 -4.61 15.46
CA THR A 57 -1.23 -3.83 15.16
C THR A 57 -2.39 -4.76 14.88
N TYR A 58 -3.57 -4.33 15.34
CA TYR A 58 -4.82 -5.03 15.06
C TYR A 58 -5.64 -4.27 14.02
N GLU A 59 -5.14 -3.12 13.56
CA GLU A 59 -5.80 -2.34 12.53
C GLU A 59 -5.37 -2.85 11.17
N ILE A 60 -6.21 -3.67 10.57
CA ILE A 60 -5.88 -4.30 9.32
C ILE A 60 -6.72 -3.67 8.21
N SER A 61 -6.06 -3.00 7.29
CA SER A 61 -6.73 -2.34 6.18
C SER A 61 -6.93 -3.33 5.03
N ARG A 62 -7.76 -2.93 4.06
CA ARG A 62 -7.99 -3.78 2.92
C ARG A 62 -6.76 -3.91 2.03
N ASN A 63 -5.82 -2.99 2.13
CA ASN A 63 -4.61 -2.99 1.32
C ASN A 63 -3.41 -3.49 2.10
N ILE A 64 -3.65 -4.28 3.14
CA ILE A 64 -2.57 -4.69 4.05
C ILE A 64 -1.49 -5.51 3.34
N ASP A 65 -1.88 -6.30 2.33
CA ASP A 65 -0.91 -7.14 1.63
C ASP A 65 0.16 -6.30 0.94
N GLU A 66 -0.24 -5.18 0.33
CA GLU A 66 0.70 -4.29 -0.33
C GLU A 66 1.60 -3.59 0.69
N VAL A 67 1.03 -3.22 1.83
CA VAL A 67 1.81 -2.59 2.90
C VAL A 67 2.84 -3.58 3.45
N ILE A 68 2.42 -4.83 3.66
CA ILE A 68 3.32 -5.89 4.11
C ILE A 68 4.48 -6.06 3.13
N GLN A 69 4.18 -6.06 1.84
CA GLN A 69 5.21 -6.24 0.83
C GLN A 69 6.23 -5.10 0.89
N LYS A 70 5.77 -3.86 1.05
CA LYS A 70 6.67 -2.72 1.18
C LYS A 70 7.56 -2.85 2.42
N LEU A 71 6.99 -3.28 3.54
CA LEU A 71 7.74 -3.45 4.77
C LEU A 71 8.80 -4.53 4.63
N LYS A 72 8.44 -5.65 4.00
CA LYS A 72 9.40 -6.71 3.76
C LYS A 72 10.54 -6.24 2.87
N ASN A 73 10.22 -5.44 1.85
CA ASN A 73 11.24 -4.90 0.97
C ASN A 73 12.19 -3.98 1.70
N ASP A 74 11.73 -3.35 2.78
CA ASP A 74 12.55 -2.47 3.59
C ASP A 74 13.33 -3.21 4.68
N GLY A 75 13.20 -4.54 4.75
CA GLY A 75 13.99 -5.32 5.67
C GLY A 75 13.28 -5.72 6.96
N PHE A 76 12.01 -5.39 7.10
CA PHE A 76 11.27 -5.79 8.30
C PHE A 76 10.84 -7.24 8.22
N GLU A 77 10.78 -7.90 9.38
CA GLU A 77 10.21 -9.23 9.50
C GLU A 77 8.74 -9.10 9.83
N ILE A 78 7.91 -9.87 9.14
CA ILE A 78 6.45 -9.78 9.35
C ILE A 78 5.93 -11.12 9.84
N ASP A 79 5.26 -11.08 10.99
CA ASP A 79 4.54 -12.25 11.50
C ASP A 79 3.07 -11.99 11.21
N ASN A 80 2.56 -12.68 10.21
CA ASN A 80 1.23 -12.43 9.67
C ASN A 80 0.22 -13.41 10.26
N LYS A 81 -0.69 -12.90 11.08
CA LYS A 81 -1.75 -13.70 11.69
C LYS A 81 -3.11 -13.20 11.22
N LEU A 82 -3.21 -12.88 9.95
CA LEU A 82 -4.44 -12.30 9.40
C LEU A 82 -5.58 -13.32 9.30
N ASP A 83 -5.25 -14.61 9.29
CA ASP A 83 -6.25 -15.65 9.19
C ASP A 83 -6.72 -16.16 10.55
N SER A 84 -6.30 -15.54 11.63
CA SER A 84 -6.72 -15.95 12.96
C SER A 84 -8.09 -15.35 13.28
N GLU A 85 -8.69 -15.81 14.37
CA GLU A 85 -9.99 -15.31 14.81
C GLU A 85 -9.94 -13.82 15.09
N TYR A 86 -8.83 -13.36 15.65
CA TYR A 86 -8.61 -11.93 15.92
C TYR A 86 -7.37 -11.53 15.12
N PRO A 87 -7.55 -11.10 13.87
CA PRO A 87 -6.42 -10.85 12.98
C PRO A 87 -5.48 -9.78 13.52
N TYR A 88 -4.19 -10.03 13.41
CA TYR A 88 -3.20 -9.04 13.79
C TYR A 88 -1.92 -9.24 12.99
N LEU A 89 -1.05 -8.27 13.09
CA LEU A 89 0.21 -8.26 12.34
C LEU A 89 1.30 -7.80 13.30
N THR A 90 2.39 -8.56 13.38
CA THR A 90 3.54 -8.15 14.17
C THR A 90 4.71 -7.86 13.23
N ILE A 91 5.28 -6.68 13.38
CA ILE A 91 6.40 -6.20 12.57
C ILE A 91 7.61 -6.13 13.47
N LYS A 92 8.70 -6.76 13.04
CA LYS A 92 9.91 -6.82 13.85
C LYS A 92 11.08 -6.23 13.11
N TRP A 93 12.02 -5.74 13.85
CA TRP A 93 13.28 -5.21 13.29
C TRP A 93 14.48 -5.48 14.25
#